data_c8e863412dcfba04c47e60143b2d6bb9
#
_entry.id   c8e863412dcfba04c47e60143b2d6bb9
#
_cell.length_a   1.000
_cell.length_b   1.000
_cell.length_c   1.000
_cell.angle_alpha   90.00
_cell.angle_beta   90.00
_cell.angle_gamma   90.00
#
_symmetry.space_group_name_H-M   'P 1'
#
loop_
_entity.id
_entity.type
_entity.pdbx_description
1 polymer ?
#
loop_
_entity_poly.entity_id
_entity_poly.type
_entity_poly.pdbx_seq_one_letter_code
_entity_poly.pdbx_strand_id
1 'polypeptide(L)'
;SLRMHLETADETFMDASTHGRIKPARVWKALYLDNPRVFERKDEVETPGFSVDILMDASSSRKQMQQKIAAQAYVLSKSLTNCGIPVQIYSYCSIRGYTVMHIFKEYDDYGVEDELFHFVAAGNNRDGLALRAASHLMELSPKPKKLLFMFSDASPQDDQIAGEGAFYKDREYTDALAVKDTVNEVQRLKNHGIDVIGIFMGSAH
;
A
#
# COMPACT_ATOMS: atom_id res chain seq x y z
N SER A 1 -2.66 -9.31 16.79
CA SER A 1 -3.67 -9.96 15.95
C SER A 1 -4.31 -8.91 15.04
N LEU A 2 -3.96 -8.92 13.77
CA LEU A 2 -4.43 -8.00 12.71
C LEU A 2 -5.96 -8.05 12.47
N ARG A 3 -6.64 -9.03 13.03
CA ARG A 3 -8.09 -9.22 12.85
C ARG A 3 -9.00 -8.28 13.64
N MET A 4 -8.50 -7.48 14.56
CA MET A 4 -9.34 -6.78 15.54
C MET A 4 -9.69 -5.31 15.22
N HIS A 5 -9.27 -4.76 14.06
CA HIS A 5 -9.56 -3.35 13.71
C HIS A 5 -10.05 -3.15 12.27
N LEU A 6 -10.63 -4.20 11.67
CA LEU A 6 -11.24 -4.10 10.34
C LEU A 6 -12.64 -3.53 10.49
N GLU A 7 -12.83 -2.25 10.19
CA GLU A 7 -14.16 -1.73 9.86
C GLU A 7 -14.53 -2.23 8.46
N THR A 8 -15.65 -2.90 8.36
CA THR A 8 -16.10 -3.65 7.20
C THR A 8 -17.12 -2.86 6.40
N ALA A 9 -16.95 -2.82 5.08
CA ALA A 9 -17.97 -2.39 4.15
C ALA A 9 -18.71 -3.62 3.61
N ASP A 10 -20.05 -3.58 3.64
CA ASP A 10 -20.89 -4.70 3.24
C ASP A 10 -20.97 -4.83 1.70
N GLU A 11 -20.32 -5.82 1.11
CA GLU A 11 -20.67 -6.32 -0.21
C GLU A 11 -21.57 -7.54 -0.08
N THR A 12 -22.76 -7.46 -0.67
CA THR A 12 -23.80 -8.48 -0.52
C THR A 12 -23.80 -9.45 -1.69
N PHE A 13 -23.39 -10.69 -1.47
CA PHE A 13 -23.60 -11.79 -2.43
C PHE A 13 -24.85 -12.59 -2.06
N MET A 14 -25.71 -12.84 -3.08
CA MET A 14 -26.94 -13.62 -2.92
C MET A 14 -26.73 -15.05 -3.46
N ASP A 15 -26.55 -16.02 -2.59
CA ASP A 15 -26.41 -17.43 -2.97
C ASP A 15 -27.65 -18.28 -2.62
N ALA A 16 -27.80 -19.42 -3.31
CA ALA A 16 -28.90 -20.37 -3.08
C ALA A 16 -28.58 -21.24 -1.86
N SER A 17 -29.38 -21.12 -0.80
CA SER A 17 -29.18 -21.79 0.48
C SER A 17 -30.39 -22.60 0.93
N THR A 18 -30.20 -23.44 1.93
CA THR A 18 -31.27 -24.16 2.65
C THR A 18 -31.83 -23.35 3.82
N HIS A 19 -31.21 -22.20 4.15
CA HIS A 19 -31.61 -21.30 5.24
C HIS A 19 -31.50 -19.84 4.79
N GLY A 20 -32.36 -18.96 5.31
CA GLY A 20 -32.36 -17.54 4.97
C GLY A 20 -33.73 -17.03 4.56
N ARG A 21 -33.78 -16.03 3.66
CA ARG A 21 -35.02 -15.48 3.11
C ARG A 21 -35.52 -16.32 1.97
N ILE A 22 -36.79 -16.75 2.03
CA ILE A 22 -37.41 -17.53 0.93
C ILE A 22 -37.45 -16.69 -0.35
N LYS A 23 -36.95 -17.27 -1.45
CA LYS A 23 -37.10 -16.73 -2.80
C LYS A 23 -38.34 -17.35 -3.47
N PRO A 24 -39.45 -16.62 -3.62
CA PRO A 24 -40.70 -17.18 -4.14
C PRO A 24 -40.52 -17.88 -5.50
N ALA A 25 -39.68 -17.30 -6.36
CA ALA A 25 -39.37 -17.85 -7.68
C ALA A 25 -38.66 -19.22 -7.66
N ARG A 26 -38.17 -19.68 -6.50
CA ARG A 26 -37.47 -20.98 -6.34
C ARG A 26 -38.30 -22.03 -5.55
N VAL A 27 -39.43 -21.64 -4.94
CA VAL A 27 -40.25 -22.53 -4.12
C VAL A 27 -40.72 -23.76 -4.89
N TRP A 28 -41.07 -23.60 -6.19
CA TRP A 28 -41.46 -24.70 -7.02
C TRP A 28 -40.40 -25.81 -7.15
N LYS A 29 -39.10 -25.46 -6.99
CA LYS A 29 -37.99 -26.45 -7.02
C LYS A 29 -38.02 -27.39 -5.82
N ALA A 30 -38.42 -26.91 -4.65
CA ALA A 30 -38.61 -27.75 -3.50
C ALA A 30 -39.78 -28.69 -3.66
N LEU A 31 -40.86 -28.22 -4.27
CA LEU A 31 -42.09 -28.99 -4.45
C LEU A 31 -41.99 -30.04 -5.54
N TYR A 32 -41.29 -29.77 -6.65
CA TYR A 32 -41.29 -30.62 -7.84
C TYR A 32 -39.94 -31.31 -8.12
N LEU A 33 -38.83 -30.81 -7.57
CA LEU A 33 -37.50 -31.33 -7.87
C LEU A 33 -36.75 -31.81 -6.61
N ASP A 34 -37.44 -31.86 -5.47
CA ASP A 34 -36.87 -32.24 -4.16
C ASP A 34 -35.56 -31.49 -3.81
N ASN A 35 -35.51 -30.21 -4.25
CA ASN A 35 -34.35 -29.36 -4.06
C ASN A 35 -34.60 -28.33 -2.95
N PRO A 36 -34.05 -28.53 -1.72
CA PRO A 36 -34.33 -27.67 -0.56
C PRO A 36 -33.68 -26.28 -0.63
N ARG A 37 -32.86 -25.97 -1.67
CA ARG A 37 -32.17 -24.68 -1.82
C ARG A 37 -33.06 -23.58 -2.39
N VAL A 38 -34.13 -23.28 -1.65
CA VAL A 38 -35.13 -22.25 -2.03
C VAL A 38 -34.98 -20.95 -1.30
N PHE A 39 -34.02 -20.89 -0.39
CA PHE A 39 -33.70 -19.67 0.36
C PHE A 39 -32.56 -18.89 -0.33
N GLU A 40 -32.59 -17.58 -0.19
CA GLU A 40 -31.46 -16.72 -0.43
C GLU A 40 -30.78 -16.44 0.90
N ARG A 41 -29.51 -16.74 0.98
CA ARG A 41 -28.64 -16.30 2.03
C ARG A 41 -27.91 -15.05 1.57
N LYS A 42 -28.01 -14.02 2.37
CA LYS A 42 -27.23 -12.81 2.24
C LYS A 42 -25.90 -13.07 2.94
N ASP A 43 -24.89 -13.53 2.21
CA ASP A 43 -23.55 -13.58 2.76
C ASP A 43 -22.96 -12.16 2.65
N GLU A 44 -22.89 -11.46 3.76
CA GLU A 44 -22.19 -10.20 3.90
C GLU A 44 -20.70 -10.53 3.90
N VAL A 45 -20.05 -10.29 2.76
CA VAL A 45 -18.58 -10.34 2.70
C VAL A 45 -18.08 -9.02 3.28
N GLU A 46 -17.57 -9.11 4.50
CA GLU A 46 -16.94 -7.98 5.17
C GLU A 46 -15.66 -7.60 4.40
N THR A 47 -15.72 -6.55 3.58
CA THR A 47 -14.51 -6.03 2.93
C THR A 47 -13.77 -5.09 3.89
N PRO A 48 -12.44 -5.20 3.97
CA PRO A 48 -11.66 -4.31 4.83
C PRO A 48 -11.89 -2.83 4.52
N GLY A 49 -12.17 -2.05 5.56
CA GLY A 49 -12.45 -0.61 5.46
C GLY A 49 -11.22 0.26 5.20
N PHE A 50 -10.08 -0.31 4.82
CA PHE A 50 -8.83 0.40 4.57
C PHE A 50 -8.16 -0.02 3.27
N SER A 51 -7.29 0.84 2.75
CA SER A 51 -6.37 0.56 1.65
C SER A 51 -4.93 0.55 2.15
N VAL A 52 -4.07 -0.05 1.35
CA VAL A 52 -2.63 -0.15 1.64
C VAL A 52 -1.83 0.40 0.48
N ASP A 53 -0.85 1.21 0.83
CA ASP A 53 0.19 1.69 -0.07
C ASP A 53 1.53 1.08 0.29
N ILE A 54 2.29 0.64 -0.70
CA ILE A 54 3.64 0.10 -0.54
C ILE A 54 4.61 1.02 -1.26
N LEU A 55 5.42 1.74 -0.47
CA LEU A 55 6.47 2.63 -0.93
C LEU A 55 7.83 1.95 -0.78
N MET A 56 8.56 1.76 -1.88
CA MET A 56 9.86 1.09 -1.89
C MET A 56 10.98 2.08 -2.19
N ASP A 57 12.00 2.12 -1.32
CA ASP A 57 13.24 2.82 -1.58
C ASP A 57 14.01 2.13 -2.72
N ALA A 58 14.19 2.85 -3.82
CA ALA A 58 14.94 2.43 -5.00
C ALA A 58 16.30 3.12 -5.10
N SER A 59 16.90 3.57 -4.00
CA SER A 59 18.24 4.15 -3.99
C SER A 59 19.32 3.12 -4.31
N SER A 60 20.48 3.59 -4.76
CA SER A 60 21.61 2.73 -5.18
C SER A 60 22.12 1.84 -4.06
N SER A 61 21.98 2.24 -2.79
CA SER A 61 22.31 1.41 -1.61
C SER A 61 21.49 0.11 -1.57
N ARG A 62 20.31 0.09 -2.20
CA ARG A 62 19.41 -1.08 -2.28
C ARG A 62 19.72 -2.05 -3.40
N LYS A 63 20.69 -1.75 -4.29
CA LYS A 63 20.99 -2.54 -5.50
C LYS A 63 21.23 -4.03 -5.23
N GLN A 64 21.92 -4.35 -4.14
CA GLN A 64 22.18 -5.76 -3.76
C GLN A 64 20.93 -6.45 -3.18
N MET A 65 19.96 -5.71 -2.72
CA MET A 65 18.75 -6.22 -2.07
C MET A 65 17.50 -6.04 -2.94
N GLN A 66 17.62 -5.49 -4.15
CA GLN A 66 16.47 -5.15 -4.99
C GLN A 66 15.53 -6.33 -5.24
N GLN A 67 16.05 -7.52 -5.50
CA GLN A 67 15.23 -8.73 -5.68
C GLN A 67 14.49 -9.13 -4.41
N LYS A 68 15.13 -8.98 -3.25
CA LYS A 68 14.50 -9.29 -1.96
C LYS A 68 13.39 -8.27 -1.62
N ILE A 69 13.62 -6.99 -1.90
CA ILE A 69 12.61 -5.93 -1.72
C ILE A 69 11.41 -6.22 -2.62
N ALA A 70 11.63 -6.46 -3.92
CA ALA A 70 10.59 -6.79 -4.87
C ALA A 70 9.79 -8.04 -4.45
N ALA A 71 10.47 -9.11 -4.03
CA ALA A 71 9.82 -10.34 -3.59
C ALA A 71 8.97 -10.14 -2.33
N GLN A 72 9.44 -9.35 -1.36
CA GLN A 72 8.68 -9.06 -0.15
C GLN A 72 7.45 -8.19 -0.45
N ALA A 73 7.60 -7.16 -1.29
CA ALA A 73 6.49 -6.33 -1.74
C ALA A 73 5.46 -7.16 -2.51
N TYR A 74 5.91 -8.08 -3.38
CA TYR A 74 5.05 -9.02 -4.10
C TYR A 74 4.21 -9.88 -3.15
N VAL A 75 4.87 -10.55 -2.19
CA VAL A 75 4.18 -11.44 -1.24
C VAL A 75 3.18 -10.65 -0.40
N LEU A 76 3.57 -9.46 0.08
CA LEU A 76 2.69 -8.59 0.86
C LEU A 76 1.49 -8.14 0.04
N SER A 77 1.72 -7.61 -1.17
CA SER A 77 0.65 -7.18 -2.08
C SER A 77 -0.32 -8.30 -2.40
N LYS A 78 0.21 -9.47 -2.80
CA LYS A 78 -0.61 -10.64 -3.13
C LYS A 78 -1.47 -11.10 -1.97
N SER A 79 -0.90 -11.12 -0.76
CA SER A 79 -1.62 -11.50 0.46
C SER A 79 -2.74 -10.52 0.80
N LEU A 80 -2.50 -9.23 0.66
CA LEU A 80 -3.49 -8.17 0.92
C LEU A 80 -4.61 -8.19 -0.13
N THR A 81 -4.25 -8.29 -1.41
CA THR A 81 -5.22 -8.36 -2.52
C THR A 81 -6.12 -9.61 -2.38
N ASN A 82 -5.57 -10.76 -1.98
CA ASN A 82 -6.35 -11.96 -1.72
C ASN A 82 -7.33 -11.80 -0.52
N CYS A 83 -7.08 -10.85 0.36
CA CYS A 83 -7.99 -10.47 1.45
C CYS A 83 -9.00 -9.39 1.05
N GLY A 84 -9.06 -8.99 -0.22
CA GLY A 84 -9.94 -7.94 -0.71
C GLY A 84 -9.51 -6.52 -0.31
N ILE A 85 -8.25 -6.34 0.07
CA ILE A 85 -7.70 -5.03 0.44
C ILE A 85 -7.15 -4.36 -0.84
N PRO A 86 -7.59 -3.14 -1.20
CA PRO A 86 -7.01 -2.37 -2.29
C PRO A 86 -5.55 -2.03 -1.99
N VAL A 87 -4.65 -2.32 -2.94
CA VAL A 87 -3.20 -2.09 -2.78
C VAL A 87 -2.66 -1.28 -3.94
N GLN A 88 -1.94 -0.21 -3.64
CA GLN A 88 -1.13 0.54 -4.59
C GLN A 88 0.37 0.33 -4.28
N ILE A 89 1.22 0.22 -5.32
CA ILE A 89 2.64 -0.06 -5.15
C ILE A 89 3.45 0.88 -6.02
N TYR A 90 4.43 1.54 -5.41
CA TYR A 90 5.34 2.42 -6.10
C TYR A 90 6.72 2.46 -5.43
N SER A 91 7.73 2.80 -6.20
CA SER A 91 9.07 3.05 -5.70
C SER A 91 9.47 4.51 -5.88
N TYR A 92 10.51 4.93 -5.19
CA TYR A 92 11.09 6.25 -5.33
C TYR A 92 12.61 6.21 -5.35
N CYS A 93 13.19 7.12 -6.11
CA CYS A 93 14.61 7.46 -6.05
C CYS A 93 14.81 8.94 -6.42
N SER A 94 15.96 9.49 -6.06
CA SER A 94 16.34 10.85 -6.43
C SER A 94 17.47 10.82 -7.45
N ILE A 95 17.25 11.46 -8.61
CA ILE A 95 18.20 11.53 -9.71
C ILE A 95 18.33 12.99 -10.14
N ARG A 96 19.54 13.55 -10.08
CA ARG A 96 19.84 14.93 -10.50
C ARG A 96 18.92 15.99 -9.84
N GLY A 97 18.60 15.81 -8.55
CA GLY A 97 17.74 16.74 -7.80
C GLY A 97 16.23 16.53 -7.97
N TYR A 98 15.80 15.57 -8.79
CA TYR A 98 14.40 15.21 -8.96
C TYR A 98 14.11 13.91 -8.22
N THR A 99 13.01 13.87 -7.46
CA THR A 99 12.49 12.61 -6.94
C THR A 99 11.52 12.02 -7.96
N VAL A 100 11.86 10.83 -8.42
CA VAL A 100 11.08 10.06 -9.39
C VAL A 100 10.26 9.02 -8.63
N MET A 101 8.95 9.01 -8.87
CA MET A 101 8.04 7.97 -8.40
C MET A 101 7.73 7.02 -9.56
N HIS A 102 7.95 5.72 -9.37
CA HIS A 102 7.59 4.70 -10.36
C HIS A 102 6.45 3.84 -9.80
N ILE A 103 5.28 3.92 -10.43
CA ILE A 103 4.09 3.18 -10.04
C ILE A 103 4.11 1.82 -10.73
N PHE A 104 4.04 0.73 -9.96
CA PHE A 104 3.98 -0.65 -10.45
C PHE A 104 2.54 -1.18 -10.47
N LYS A 105 1.70 -0.71 -9.55
CA LYS A 105 0.33 -1.17 -9.42
C LYS A 105 -0.53 -0.05 -8.84
N GLU A 106 -1.68 0.18 -9.44
CA GLU A 106 -2.72 1.05 -8.90
C GLU A 106 -3.75 0.21 -8.11
N TYR A 107 -4.65 0.87 -7.36
CA TYR A 107 -5.63 0.19 -6.51
C TYR A 107 -6.56 -0.75 -7.28
N ASP A 108 -6.94 -0.37 -8.51
CA ASP A 108 -7.89 -1.10 -9.35
C ASP A 108 -7.23 -2.13 -10.27
N ASP A 109 -5.89 -2.25 -10.22
CA ASP A 109 -5.15 -3.22 -11.02
C ASP A 109 -5.17 -4.60 -10.36
N TYR A 110 -5.44 -5.62 -11.16
CA TYR A 110 -5.43 -7.01 -10.72
C TYR A 110 -4.47 -7.84 -11.57
N GLY A 111 -3.65 -8.67 -10.90
CA GLY A 111 -2.78 -9.61 -11.58
C GLY A 111 -1.52 -8.99 -12.22
N VAL A 112 -1.18 -7.75 -11.87
CA VAL A 112 0.00 -7.02 -12.39
C VAL A 112 1.18 -7.03 -11.41
N GLU A 113 1.09 -7.77 -10.31
CA GLU A 113 2.14 -7.80 -9.29
C GLU A 113 3.50 -8.27 -9.83
N ASP A 114 3.52 -8.97 -10.97
CA ASP A 114 4.75 -9.41 -11.64
C ASP A 114 5.60 -8.24 -12.15
N GLU A 115 5.01 -7.05 -12.35
CA GLU A 115 5.74 -5.81 -12.69
C GLU A 115 6.77 -5.43 -11.61
N LEU A 116 6.59 -5.88 -10.37
CA LEU A 116 7.56 -5.69 -9.29
C LEU A 116 8.93 -6.32 -9.57
N PHE A 117 9.01 -7.33 -10.44
CA PHE A 117 10.29 -7.91 -10.84
C PHE A 117 11.10 -7.01 -11.78
N HIS A 118 10.49 -5.94 -12.31
CA HIS A 118 11.18 -4.87 -13.04
C HIS A 118 11.72 -3.77 -12.10
N PHE A 119 11.59 -3.92 -10.77
CA PHE A 119 12.15 -3.00 -9.80
C PHE A 119 13.67 -2.90 -9.92
N VAL A 120 14.17 -1.67 -10.12
CA VAL A 120 15.60 -1.37 -10.26
C VAL A 120 15.99 -0.27 -9.28
N ALA A 121 17.05 -0.51 -8.52
CA ALA A 121 17.61 0.46 -7.59
C ALA A 121 18.67 1.34 -8.29
N ALA A 122 18.50 2.66 -8.19
CA ALA A 122 19.37 3.68 -8.77
C ALA A 122 19.24 5.03 -8.06
N GLY A 123 20.26 5.89 -8.15
CA GLY A 123 20.21 7.24 -7.58
C GLY A 123 20.33 7.29 -6.06
N ASN A 124 19.91 8.42 -5.51
CA ASN A 124 19.87 8.71 -4.07
C ASN A 124 18.45 8.57 -3.51
N ASN A 125 18.20 8.92 -2.25
CA ASN A 125 16.88 8.90 -1.66
C ASN A 125 16.58 10.17 -0.83
N ARG A 126 15.39 10.75 -1.10
CA ARG A 126 14.79 11.83 -0.31
C ARG A 126 13.48 11.30 0.28
N ASP A 127 13.58 10.64 1.41
CA ASP A 127 12.45 9.98 2.07
C ASP A 127 11.31 10.96 2.37
N GLY A 128 11.63 12.17 2.89
CA GLY A 128 10.62 13.18 3.17
C GLY A 128 9.85 13.62 1.93
N LEU A 129 10.54 13.84 0.80
CA LEU A 129 9.88 14.23 -0.45
C LEU A 129 9.07 13.07 -1.04
N ALA A 130 9.58 11.84 -0.93
CA ALA A 130 8.84 10.63 -1.33
C ALA A 130 7.56 10.45 -0.51
N LEU A 131 7.60 10.67 0.80
CA LEU A 131 6.42 10.64 1.67
C LEU A 131 5.39 11.71 1.32
N ARG A 132 5.84 12.93 0.95
CA ARG A 132 4.94 13.97 0.41
C ARG A 132 4.24 13.54 -0.87
N ALA A 133 5.00 12.97 -1.82
CA ALA A 133 4.44 12.46 -3.07
C ALA A 133 3.48 11.29 -2.82
N ALA A 134 3.85 10.35 -1.94
CA ALA A 134 2.98 9.25 -1.51
C ALA A 134 1.66 9.76 -0.92
N SER A 135 1.68 10.81 -0.10
CA SER A 135 0.47 11.44 0.45
C SER A 135 -0.53 11.83 -0.64
N HIS A 136 -0.05 12.41 -1.76
CA HIS A 136 -0.90 12.77 -2.89
C HIS A 136 -1.43 11.54 -3.64
N LEU A 137 -0.60 10.52 -3.85
CA LEU A 137 -1.06 9.28 -4.48
C LEU A 137 -2.15 8.59 -3.64
N MET A 138 -2.01 8.62 -2.32
CA MET A 138 -2.99 8.07 -1.38
C MET A 138 -4.33 8.83 -1.37
N GLU A 139 -4.41 10.06 -1.90
CA GLU A 139 -5.68 10.77 -2.08
C GLU A 139 -6.62 10.02 -3.05
N LEU A 140 -6.07 9.24 -3.98
CA LEU A 140 -6.80 8.40 -4.93
C LEU A 140 -7.37 7.11 -4.32
N SER A 141 -7.08 6.85 -3.04
CA SER A 141 -7.54 5.64 -2.36
C SER A 141 -9.07 5.52 -2.35
N PRO A 142 -9.62 4.34 -2.67
CA PRO A 142 -11.05 4.08 -2.59
C PRO A 142 -11.58 3.92 -1.16
N LYS A 143 -10.69 3.91 -0.15
CA LYS A 143 -11.04 3.66 1.26
C LYS A 143 -10.70 4.85 2.15
N PRO A 144 -11.52 5.11 3.20
CA PRO A 144 -11.28 6.22 4.12
C PRO A 144 -10.05 6.04 5.00
N LYS A 145 -9.76 4.82 5.44
CA LYS A 145 -8.56 4.50 6.22
C LYS A 145 -7.41 4.11 5.30
N LYS A 146 -6.22 4.60 5.60
CA LYS A 146 -5.05 4.45 4.75
C LYS A 146 -3.85 3.99 5.57
N LEU A 147 -3.13 3.01 5.04
CA LEU A 147 -1.95 2.45 5.67
C LEU A 147 -0.79 2.46 4.67
N LEU A 148 0.33 3.05 5.05
CA LEU A 148 1.54 3.12 4.24
C LEU A 148 2.61 2.18 4.82
N PHE A 149 3.04 1.20 4.01
CA PHE A 149 4.26 0.43 4.27
C PHE A 149 5.43 1.05 3.52
N MET A 150 6.48 1.44 4.25
CA MET A 150 7.69 2.01 3.66
C MET A 150 8.85 1.03 3.82
N PHE A 151 9.37 0.53 2.70
CA PHE A 151 10.57 -0.32 2.65
C PHE A 151 11.78 0.58 2.43
N SER A 152 12.62 0.77 3.45
CA SER A 152 13.80 1.64 3.42
C SER A 152 14.89 1.12 4.35
N ASP A 153 16.15 1.58 4.17
CA ASP A 153 17.22 1.38 5.13
C ASP A 153 17.28 2.46 6.22
N ALA A 154 16.32 3.38 6.21
CA ALA A 154 16.25 4.52 7.10
C ALA A 154 17.52 5.43 7.06
N SER A 155 18.19 5.46 5.91
CA SER A 155 19.37 6.29 5.65
C SER A 155 19.13 7.26 4.49
N PRO A 156 18.24 8.25 4.65
CA PRO A 156 17.96 9.21 3.58
C PRO A 156 19.19 10.08 3.30
N GLN A 157 19.60 10.10 2.01
CA GLN A 157 20.76 10.85 1.55
C GLN A 157 20.62 11.29 0.10
N ASP A 158 20.89 12.57 -0.16
CA ASP A 158 21.05 13.10 -1.51
C ASP A 158 22.21 14.10 -1.52
N ASP A 159 23.07 14.04 -2.53
CA ASP A 159 24.21 14.93 -2.77
C ASP A 159 23.78 16.31 -3.31
N GLN A 160 22.51 16.47 -3.64
CA GLN A 160 21.97 17.75 -4.10
C GLN A 160 21.54 18.63 -2.92
N ILE A 161 21.62 19.95 -3.12
CA ILE A 161 21.23 20.94 -2.10
C ILE A 161 19.75 20.77 -1.71
N ALA A 162 19.47 20.80 -0.42
CA ALA A 162 18.13 20.63 0.13
C ALA A 162 17.29 21.91 -0.03
N GLY A 163 16.79 22.14 -1.25
CA GLY A 163 15.73 23.11 -1.51
C GLY A 163 16.16 24.58 -1.66
N GLU A 164 15.24 25.39 -2.18
CA GLU A 164 15.37 26.86 -2.28
C GLU A 164 14.73 27.48 -1.03
N GLY A 165 15.54 27.98 -0.10
CA GLY A 165 15.03 28.70 1.05
C GLY A 165 16.16 29.11 2.01
N ALA A 166 15.95 30.18 2.76
CA ALA A 166 16.97 30.75 3.67
C ALA A 166 17.49 29.78 4.74
N PHE A 167 16.72 28.71 5.05
CA PHE A 167 17.09 27.68 6.02
C PHE A 167 17.90 26.53 5.44
N TYR A 168 17.88 26.34 4.09
CA TYR A 168 18.50 25.19 3.41
C TYR A 168 19.65 25.60 2.47
N LYS A 169 20.00 26.87 2.45
CA LYS A 169 21.10 27.37 1.61
C LYS A 169 22.39 26.65 1.98
N ASP A 170 23.00 25.99 1.00
CA ASP A 170 24.29 25.33 1.06
C ASP A 170 24.40 24.10 1.98
N ARG A 171 23.29 23.39 2.24
CA ARG A 171 23.32 22.11 2.99
C ARG A 171 22.91 20.95 2.10
N GLU A 172 23.76 19.93 2.07
CA GLU A 172 23.41 18.64 1.49
C GLU A 172 22.25 17.99 2.28
N TYR A 173 21.41 17.23 1.56
CA TYR A 173 20.32 16.48 2.19
C TYR A 173 20.88 15.19 2.81
N THR A 174 21.52 15.30 3.95
CA THR A 174 22.18 14.17 4.66
C THR A 174 21.91 14.21 6.16
N ASP A 175 22.25 13.12 6.85
CA ASP A 175 22.29 13.00 8.30
C ASP A 175 21.03 13.57 9.02
N ALA A 176 21.27 14.41 10.02
CA ALA A 176 20.21 14.96 10.86
C ALA A 176 19.16 15.78 10.09
N LEU A 177 19.54 16.44 8.99
CA LEU A 177 18.61 17.21 8.16
C LEU A 177 17.63 16.28 7.44
N ALA A 178 18.15 15.26 6.78
CA ALA A 178 17.37 14.29 6.03
C ALA A 178 16.45 13.46 6.95
N VAL A 179 16.99 13.00 8.08
CA VAL A 179 16.20 12.28 9.10
C VAL A 179 15.09 13.17 9.66
N LYS A 180 15.39 14.44 9.98
CA LYS A 180 14.39 15.38 10.51
C LYS A 180 13.26 15.63 9.50
N ASP A 181 13.58 15.80 8.20
CA ASP A 181 12.57 15.95 7.14
C ASP A 181 11.66 14.71 7.07
N THR A 182 12.25 13.52 7.07
CA THR A 182 11.51 12.25 7.08
C THR A 182 10.59 12.13 8.28
N VAL A 183 11.09 12.43 9.50
CA VAL A 183 10.29 12.37 10.73
C VAL A 183 9.13 13.36 10.69
N ASN A 184 9.37 14.59 10.20
CA ASN A 184 8.32 15.60 10.06
C ASN A 184 7.21 15.14 9.11
N GLU A 185 7.57 14.52 7.99
CA GLU A 185 6.59 14.03 7.01
C GLU A 185 5.81 12.81 7.54
N VAL A 186 6.46 11.89 8.25
CA VAL A 186 5.76 10.79 8.94
C VAL A 186 4.74 11.33 9.94
N GLN A 187 5.13 12.36 10.73
CA GLN A 187 4.21 12.97 11.67
C GLN A 187 3.05 13.69 10.98
N ARG A 188 3.33 14.35 9.85
CA ARG A 188 2.30 14.99 9.01
C ARG A 188 1.29 13.96 8.48
N LEU A 189 1.77 12.83 7.94
CA LEU A 189 0.90 11.74 7.48
C LEU A 189 0.01 11.21 8.61
N LYS A 190 0.57 10.95 9.78
CA LYS A 190 -0.20 10.51 10.97
C LYS A 190 -1.27 11.52 11.37
N ASN A 191 -0.96 12.82 11.33
CA ASN A 191 -1.92 13.88 11.64
C ASN A 191 -3.07 13.95 10.61
N HIS A 192 -2.86 13.42 9.39
CA HIS A 192 -3.89 13.28 8.34
C HIS A 192 -4.58 11.91 8.38
N GLY A 193 -4.40 11.13 9.45
CA GLY A 193 -5.05 9.84 9.61
C GLY A 193 -4.47 8.71 8.76
N ILE A 194 -3.22 8.86 8.29
CA ILE A 194 -2.49 7.83 7.54
C ILE A 194 -1.51 7.14 8.51
N ASP A 195 -1.69 5.86 8.73
CA ASP A 195 -0.75 5.07 9.53
C ASP A 195 0.47 4.69 8.68
N VAL A 196 1.67 4.89 9.25
CA VAL A 196 2.94 4.59 8.56
C VAL A 196 3.67 3.48 9.31
N ILE A 197 4.01 2.42 8.57
CA ILE A 197 4.80 1.27 9.07
C ILE A 197 6.09 1.21 8.26
N GLY A 198 7.22 1.46 8.93
CA GLY A 198 8.55 1.26 8.35
C GLY A 198 8.96 -0.22 8.38
N ILE A 199 9.41 -0.74 7.24
CA ILE A 199 10.03 -2.06 7.12
C ILE A 199 11.50 -1.83 6.82
N PHE A 200 12.33 -2.12 7.81
CA PHE A 200 13.77 -1.92 7.69
C PHE A 200 14.39 -2.98 6.78
N MET A 201 15.05 -2.51 5.72
CA MET A 201 15.71 -3.32 4.70
C MET A 201 17.22 -3.19 4.73
N GLY A 202 17.81 -2.92 5.89
CA GLY A 202 19.25 -2.85 6.11
C GLY A 202 19.86 -4.21 6.47
N SER A 203 21.20 -4.31 6.38
CA SER A 203 21.94 -5.39 7.02
C SER A 203 22.01 -5.08 8.52
N ALA A 204 21.61 -6.04 9.36
CA ALA A 204 21.93 -5.95 10.78
C ALA A 204 23.46 -6.05 10.94
N HIS A 205 24.08 -4.98 11.43
CA HIS A 205 25.48 -4.97 11.86
C HIS A 205 25.57 -5.38 13.32
#